data_6cbd0e845c5b41af2e311921941984b5
#
_entry.id   6cbd0e845c5b41af2e311921941984b5
#
_cell.length_a   1.000
_cell.length_b   1.000
_cell.length_c   1.000
_cell.angle_alpha   90.00
_cell.angle_beta   90.00
_cell.angle_gamma   90.00
#
_symmetry.space_group_name_H-M   'P 1'
#
loop_
_entity.id
_entity.type
_entity.pdbx_description
1 polymer ?
#
loop_
_entity_poly.entity_id
_entity_poly.type
_entity_poly.pdbx_seq_one_letter_code
_entity_poly.pdbx_strand_id
1 'polypeptide(L)'
;MSRRAPLFAMVASLMLMMSMGPTSSAQIGILPSVEITCDDPGPVEVWPGATGTTIVYCTLENPSIHSESVEIGTESEESDFQFAAPQTVTIGAGQEIDIQIIIRVPELFAAGTYSANVTAKVTEANGIDVTAITSTEEDSVSFEVMKYGSCEVMVGQGGGAIEAGDPVVFAASFICEANAEFSIGYSLVMIDEVAMSSIWPSGFEDQSAPCQFQVQATGGGGNCQFQIATPSNLANSWSGCVVLIDDDGDGDGFGSSPPSSCNTNYPSLGVDIEPQGLSLVSIGLDSNSSVSELLMDNKELVGGGVGGLVLLLSLILLLRRRSRSYDEEWEED
;
A
#
# COMPACT_ATOMS: atom_id res chain seq x y z
N MET A 1 -39.87 -65.55 -10.23
CA MET A 1 -39.36 -65.33 -11.61
C MET A 1 -39.32 -63.82 -11.89
N SER A 2 -38.14 -63.30 -12.00
CA SER A 2 -37.83 -61.90 -11.89
C SER A 2 -38.21 -61.04 -13.10
N ARG A 3 -39.06 -60.00 -12.90
CA ARG A 3 -39.47 -59.00 -13.89
C ARG A 3 -38.49 -57.84 -14.08
N ARG A 4 -37.19 -58.03 -13.76
CA ARG A 4 -36.18 -56.95 -13.82
C ARG A 4 -35.37 -56.87 -15.13
N ALA A 5 -35.53 -57.79 -16.04
CA ALA A 5 -34.79 -57.84 -17.29
C ALA A 5 -35.09 -56.73 -18.34
N PRO A 6 -36.35 -56.21 -18.48
CA PRO A 6 -36.62 -55.22 -19.53
C PRO A 6 -36.15 -53.81 -19.16
N LEU A 7 -35.96 -53.48 -17.86
CA LEU A 7 -35.50 -52.14 -17.43
C LEU A 7 -34.01 -51.90 -17.72
N PHE A 8 -33.19 -52.94 -17.60
CA PHE A 8 -31.74 -52.86 -17.88
C PHE A 8 -31.47 -52.70 -19.40
N ALA A 9 -32.26 -53.34 -20.23
CA ALA A 9 -32.13 -53.22 -21.69
C ALA A 9 -32.48 -51.81 -22.20
N MET A 10 -33.48 -51.17 -21.56
CA MET A 10 -33.92 -49.82 -21.93
C MET A 10 -32.92 -48.73 -21.49
N VAL A 11 -32.29 -48.89 -20.32
CA VAL A 11 -31.24 -47.98 -19.84
C VAL A 11 -29.94 -48.11 -20.65
N ALA A 12 -29.55 -49.34 -21.01
CA ALA A 12 -28.38 -49.57 -21.87
C ALA A 12 -28.55 -48.99 -23.27
N SER A 13 -29.76 -49.04 -23.84
CA SER A 13 -30.07 -48.45 -25.14
C SER A 13 -30.08 -46.91 -25.09
N LEU A 14 -30.52 -46.32 -23.99
CA LEU A 14 -30.50 -44.86 -23.80
C LEU A 14 -29.05 -44.32 -23.61
N MET A 15 -28.19 -45.07 -22.96
CA MET A 15 -26.77 -44.71 -22.80
C MET A 15 -25.98 -44.82 -24.11
N LEU A 16 -26.33 -45.71 -25.01
CA LEU A 16 -25.67 -45.83 -26.32
C LEU A 16 -26.05 -44.69 -27.27
N MET A 17 -27.24 -44.07 -27.10
CA MET A 17 -27.65 -42.92 -27.91
C MET A 17 -27.04 -41.60 -27.48
N MET A 18 -26.53 -41.48 -26.24
CA MET A 18 -25.86 -40.27 -25.75
C MET A 18 -24.39 -40.19 -26.15
N SER A 19 -23.79 -41.24 -26.70
CA SER A 19 -22.38 -41.25 -27.12
C SER A 19 -22.15 -40.84 -28.58
N MET A 20 -23.20 -40.57 -29.35
CA MET A 20 -23.11 -39.91 -30.66
C MET A 20 -23.18 -38.39 -30.45
N GLY A 21 -22.10 -37.81 -29.90
CA GLY A 21 -21.89 -36.37 -30.01
C GLY A 21 -21.93 -35.97 -31.50
N PRO A 22 -22.41 -34.76 -31.83
CA PRO A 22 -22.30 -34.27 -33.18
C PRO A 22 -20.81 -34.25 -33.55
N THR A 23 -20.39 -35.15 -34.42
CA THR A 23 -19.15 -34.94 -35.17
C THR A 23 -19.46 -33.74 -36.07
N SER A 24 -18.98 -32.56 -35.67
CA SER A 24 -18.90 -31.43 -36.60
C SER A 24 -17.96 -31.89 -37.71
N SER A 25 -18.56 -32.37 -38.82
CA SER A 25 -17.82 -32.51 -40.05
C SER A 25 -17.47 -31.09 -40.48
N ALA A 26 -16.17 -30.71 -40.31
CA ALA A 26 -15.64 -29.50 -40.91
C ALA A 26 -16.01 -29.55 -42.40
N GLN A 27 -16.90 -28.67 -42.83
CA GLN A 27 -17.30 -28.58 -44.22
C GLN A 27 -16.18 -27.82 -44.91
N ILE A 28 -15.24 -28.54 -45.58
CA ILE A 28 -14.12 -27.94 -46.29
C ILE A 28 -14.70 -26.99 -47.34
N GLY A 29 -14.51 -25.68 -47.12
CA GLY A 29 -14.99 -24.61 -48.01
C GLY A 29 -14.18 -24.56 -49.30
N ILE A 30 -14.87 -24.36 -50.44
CA ILE A 30 -14.24 -24.13 -51.73
C ILE A 30 -13.74 -22.68 -51.84
N LEU A 31 -14.38 -21.76 -51.12
CA LEU A 31 -14.02 -20.33 -51.10
C LEU A 31 -13.00 -20.05 -49.99
N PRO A 32 -12.03 -19.16 -50.22
CA PRO A 32 -11.11 -18.70 -49.18
C PRO A 32 -11.87 -18.08 -48.03
N SER A 33 -11.59 -18.53 -46.79
CA SER A 33 -12.21 -18.05 -45.57
C SER A 33 -11.32 -18.38 -44.34
N VAL A 34 -11.39 -17.55 -43.33
CA VAL A 34 -10.73 -17.77 -42.05
C VAL A 34 -11.76 -17.66 -40.93
N GLU A 35 -11.63 -18.47 -39.91
CA GLU A 35 -12.35 -18.32 -38.63
C GLU A 35 -11.35 -17.89 -37.57
N ILE A 36 -11.76 -16.97 -36.67
CA ILE A 36 -10.96 -16.52 -35.57
C ILE A 36 -11.68 -16.71 -34.24
N THR A 37 -10.98 -17.20 -33.26
CA THR A 37 -11.47 -17.32 -31.89
C THR A 37 -10.37 -16.89 -30.92
N CYS A 38 -10.66 -15.94 -30.02
CA CYS A 38 -9.72 -15.40 -29.07
C CYS A 38 -10.20 -15.67 -27.63
N ASP A 39 -9.26 -15.90 -26.74
CA ASP A 39 -9.52 -16.01 -25.31
C ASP A 39 -9.44 -14.63 -24.64
N ASP A 40 -10.32 -14.36 -23.68
CA ASP A 40 -10.22 -13.17 -22.84
C ASP A 40 -8.91 -13.20 -22.05
N PRO A 41 -8.09 -12.13 -22.12
CA PRO A 41 -6.82 -12.11 -21.40
C PRO A 41 -7.03 -11.88 -19.90
N GLY A 42 -5.99 -12.12 -19.11
CA GLY A 42 -5.97 -11.80 -17.68
C GLY A 42 -6.05 -10.29 -17.40
N PRO A 43 -6.32 -9.90 -16.14
CA PRO A 43 -6.37 -8.52 -15.73
C PRO A 43 -5.02 -7.83 -15.91
N VAL A 44 -5.06 -6.51 -16.11
CA VAL A 44 -3.89 -5.66 -16.32
C VAL A 44 -3.67 -4.81 -15.08
N GLU A 45 -2.48 -4.92 -14.50
CA GLU A 45 -2.02 -4.03 -13.44
C GLU A 45 -1.31 -2.82 -14.06
N VAL A 46 -1.66 -1.62 -13.60
CA VAL A 46 -1.04 -0.37 -14.02
C VAL A 46 -0.64 0.43 -12.79
N TRP A 47 0.60 0.94 -12.78
CA TRP A 47 1.12 1.78 -11.70
C TRP A 47 2.04 2.87 -12.26
N PRO A 48 2.42 3.88 -11.46
CA PRO A 48 3.29 4.95 -11.89
C PRO A 48 4.63 4.44 -12.44
N GLY A 49 5.04 4.96 -13.58
CA GLY A 49 6.30 4.60 -14.22
C GLY A 49 6.30 3.26 -14.96
N ALA A 50 5.17 2.55 -15.01
CA ALA A 50 5.06 1.27 -15.71
C ALA A 50 3.82 1.17 -16.59
N THR A 51 4.00 0.71 -17.83
CA THR A 51 2.88 0.33 -18.71
C THR A 51 2.41 -1.07 -18.37
N GLY A 52 1.10 -1.24 -18.20
CA GLY A 52 0.47 -2.55 -18.07
C GLY A 52 0.56 -3.33 -19.37
N THR A 53 0.61 -4.64 -19.28
CA THR A 53 0.67 -5.51 -20.46
C THR A 53 -0.16 -6.76 -20.21
N THR A 54 -1.00 -7.13 -21.20
CA THR A 54 -1.67 -8.44 -21.23
C THR A 54 -1.54 -9.07 -22.59
N ILE A 55 -1.75 -10.38 -22.67
CA ILE A 55 -1.60 -11.17 -23.89
C ILE A 55 -2.91 -11.87 -24.20
N VAL A 56 -3.41 -11.61 -25.38
CA VAL A 56 -4.56 -12.31 -25.99
C VAL A 56 -4.03 -13.48 -26.81
N TYR A 57 -4.58 -14.64 -26.64
CA TYR A 57 -4.32 -15.81 -27.45
C TYR A 57 -5.49 -16.00 -28.40
N CYS A 58 -5.20 -16.06 -29.69
CA CYS A 58 -6.21 -16.29 -30.72
C CYS A 58 -5.81 -17.51 -31.57
N THR A 59 -6.81 -18.34 -31.87
CA THR A 59 -6.69 -19.45 -32.84
C THR A 59 -7.33 -19.02 -34.14
N LEU A 60 -6.60 -19.16 -35.22
CA LEU A 60 -7.07 -18.94 -36.61
C LEU A 60 -7.23 -20.29 -37.26
N GLU A 61 -8.41 -20.58 -37.79
CA GLU A 61 -8.70 -21.78 -38.53
C GLU A 61 -8.95 -21.44 -40.01
N ASN A 62 -8.31 -22.18 -40.91
CA ASN A 62 -8.57 -22.11 -42.36
C ASN A 62 -9.42 -23.31 -42.81
N PRO A 63 -10.72 -23.16 -42.90
CA PRO A 63 -11.61 -24.25 -43.32
C PRO A 63 -11.57 -24.53 -44.85
N SER A 64 -10.77 -23.76 -45.60
CA SER A 64 -10.71 -23.89 -47.07
C SER A 64 -9.69 -24.93 -47.56
N ILE A 65 -9.74 -25.24 -48.86
CA ILE A 65 -8.76 -26.11 -49.52
C ILE A 65 -7.50 -25.39 -50.01
N HIS A 66 -7.40 -24.10 -49.75
CA HIS A 66 -6.32 -23.24 -50.21
C HIS A 66 -5.32 -22.95 -49.09
N SER A 67 -4.04 -22.76 -49.42
CA SER A 67 -3.13 -22.09 -48.48
C SER A 67 -3.42 -20.59 -48.51
N GLU A 68 -3.66 -19.99 -47.37
CA GLU A 68 -4.13 -18.61 -47.23
C GLU A 68 -3.12 -17.71 -46.52
N SER A 69 -3.02 -16.46 -46.97
CA SER A 69 -2.36 -15.38 -46.28
C SER A 69 -3.42 -14.51 -45.62
N VAL A 70 -3.35 -14.39 -44.28
CA VAL A 70 -4.36 -13.71 -43.46
C VAL A 70 -3.74 -12.47 -42.88
N GLU A 71 -4.34 -11.32 -43.10
CA GLU A 71 -4.02 -10.05 -42.46
C GLU A 71 -4.76 -9.96 -41.13
N ILE A 72 -4.02 -9.58 -40.06
CA ILE A 72 -4.53 -9.40 -38.71
C ILE A 72 -4.64 -7.92 -38.39
N GLY A 73 -5.82 -7.49 -37.99
CA GLY A 73 -6.08 -6.14 -37.50
C GLY A 73 -6.46 -6.16 -36.01
N THR A 74 -6.25 -5.04 -35.34
CA THR A 74 -6.63 -4.84 -33.96
C THR A 74 -7.21 -3.45 -33.79
N GLU A 75 -8.35 -3.35 -33.09
CA GLU A 75 -9.04 -2.09 -32.85
C GLU A 75 -9.57 -2.05 -31.41
N SER A 76 -9.63 -0.87 -30.83
CA SER A 76 -10.27 -0.61 -29.53
C SER A 76 -10.95 0.75 -29.55
N GLU A 77 -11.96 0.96 -28.73
CA GLU A 77 -12.56 2.28 -28.51
C GLU A 77 -11.58 3.24 -27.84
N GLU A 78 -10.62 2.72 -27.06
CA GLU A 78 -9.60 3.49 -26.39
C GLU A 78 -8.36 3.67 -27.27
N SER A 79 -8.17 4.91 -27.73
CA SER A 79 -7.05 5.26 -28.64
C SER A 79 -5.67 5.14 -28.03
N ASP A 80 -5.59 5.10 -26.68
CA ASP A 80 -4.34 5.09 -25.94
C ASP A 80 -3.75 3.67 -25.79
N PHE A 81 -4.53 2.64 -26.11
CA PHE A 81 -4.04 1.27 -26.12
C PHE A 81 -3.14 1.03 -27.33
N GLN A 82 -2.03 0.35 -27.07
CA GLN A 82 -1.10 -0.05 -28.11
C GLN A 82 -1.13 -1.55 -28.31
N PHE A 83 -1.25 -1.96 -29.56
CA PHE A 83 -1.30 -3.37 -29.95
C PHE A 83 -0.01 -3.78 -30.64
N ALA A 84 0.47 -4.99 -30.32
CA ALA A 84 1.53 -5.64 -31.06
C ALA A 84 1.03 -7.03 -31.48
N ALA A 85 0.72 -7.17 -32.75
CA ALA A 85 0.23 -8.38 -33.41
C ALA A 85 1.07 -8.71 -34.64
N PRO A 86 1.13 -9.96 -35.11
CA PRO A 86 1.65 -10.28 -36.42
C PRO A 86 0.77 -9.61 -37.49
N GLN A 87 1.38 -8.92 -38.44
CA GLN A 87 0.61 -8.25 -39.51
C GLN A 87 -0.04 -9.24 -40.47
N THR A 88 0.66 -10.32 -40.76
CA THR A 88 0.22 -11.35 -41.71
C THR A 88 0.67 -12.73 -41.26
N VAL A 89 -0.19 -13.71 -41.41
CA VAL A 89 0.06 -15.13 -41.08
C VAL A 89 -0.33 -16.00 -42.25
N THR A 90 0.43 -17.06 -42.50
CA THR A 90 0.09 -18.02 -43.56
C THR A 90 -0.43 -19.28 -42.93
N ILE A 91 -1.65 -19.73 -43.36
CA ILE A 91 -2.32 -20.91 -42.84
C ILE A 91 -2.54 -21.90 -43.99
N GLY A 92 -2.08 -23.16 -43.81
CA GLY A 92 -2.31 -24.23 -44.79
C GLY A 92 -3.79 -24.64 -44.90
N ALA A 93 -4.16 -25.27 -45.96
CA ALA A 93 -5.52 -25.80 -46.19
C ALA A 93 -5.96 -26.72 -45.04
N GLY A 94 -7.11 -26.41 -44.41
CA GLY A 94 -7.68 -27.19 -43.29
C GLY A 94 -6.78 -27.20 -42.04
N GLN A 95 -5.92 -26.21 -41.87
CA GLN A 95 -5.06 -26.10 -40.69
C GLN A 95 -5.49 -24.96 -39.79
N GLU A 96 -5.08 -25.05 -38.55
CA GLU A 96 -5.20 -24.01 -37.52
C GLU A 96 -3.81 -23.51 -37.06
N ILE A 97 -3.73 -22.28 -36.56
CA ILE A 97 -2.52 -21.69 -36.03
C ILE A 97 -2.89 -20.78 -34.87
N ASP A 98 -2.09 -20.83 -33.79
CA ASP A 98 -2.21 -19.91 -32.67
C ASP A 98 -1.35 -18.67 -32.88
N ILE A 99 -1.92 -17.51 -32.58
CA ILE A 99 -1.23 -16.22 -32.57
C ILE A 99 -1.35 -15.56 -31.21
N GLN A 100 -0.41 -14.66 -30.91
CA GLN A 100 -0.41 -13.85 -29.71
C GLN A 100 -0.51 -12.38 -30.08
N ILE A 101 -1.37 -11.67 -29.36
CA ILE A 101 -1.55 -10.23 -29.50
C ILE A 101 -1.27 -9.61 -28.13
N ILE A 102 -0.31 -8.70 -28.09
CA ILE A 102 0.06 -7.98 -26.87
C ILE A 102 -0.72 -6.68 -26.84
N ILE A 103 -1.46 -6.46 -25.76
CA ILE A 103 -2.12 -5.19 -25.45
C ILE A 103 -1.29 -4.47 -24.40
N ARG A 104 -0.92 -3.23 -24.66
CA ARG A 104 -0.24 -2.33 -23.72
C ARG A 104 -1.18 -1.22 -23.32
N VAL A 105 -1.34 -1.10 -22.00
CA VAL A 105 -2.17 -0.10 -21.34
C VAL A 105 -1.24 0.95 -20.73
N PRO A 106 -1.48 2.26 -20.93
CA PRO A 106 -0.66 3.31 -20.33
C PRO A 106 -0.60 3.22 -18.80
N GLU A 107 0.42 3.83 -18.20
CA GLU A 107 0.51 3.98 -16.74
C GLU A 107 -0.70 4.74 -16.20
N LEU A 108 -1.18 4.33 -15.02
CA LEU A 108 -2.33 4.95 -14.34
C LEU A 108 -3.59 5.09 -15.21
N PHE A 109 -3.72 4.28 -16.26
CA PHE A 109 -4.95 4.27 -17.05
C PHE A 109 -6.15 3.92 -16.17
N ALA A 110 -7.30 4.55 -16.40
CA ALA A 110 -8.47 4.41 -15.55
C ALA A 110 -8.86 2.95 -15.32
N ALA A 111 -9.15 2.58 -14.08
CA ALA A 111 -9.61 1.23 -13.75
C ALA A 111 -10.99 0.97 -14.35
N GLY A 112 -11.19 -0.23 -14.88
CA GLY A 112 -12.45 -0.61 -15.51
C GLY A 112 -12.30 -1.80 -16.43
N THR A 113 -13.42 -2.19 -17.06
CA THR A 113 -13.45 -3.24 -18.06
C THR A 113 -13.44 -2.62 -19.44
N TYR A 114 -12.56 -3.11 -20.29
CA TYR A 114 -12.34 -2.62 -21.64
C TYR A 114 -12.45 -3.77 -22.64
N SER A 115 -12.70 -3.45 -23.91
CA SER A 115 -12.75 -4.41 -24.98
C SER A 115 -11.81 -4.03 -26.11
N ALA A 116 -11.34 -5.05 -26.81
CA ALA A 116 -10.58 -4.90 -28.05
C ALA A 116 -11.12 -5.91 -29.08
N ASN A 117 -11.20 -5.48 -30.32
CA ASN A 117 -11.59 -6.31 -31.44
C ASN A 117 -10.35 -6.77 -32.19
N VAL A 118 -10.31 -8.06 -32.49
CA VAL A 118 -9.29 -8.68 -33.33
C VAL A 118 -9.96 -9.08 -34.64
N THR A 119 -9.39 -8.63 -35.75
CA THR A 119 -9.92 -8.94 -37.07
C THR A 119 -8.95 -9.82 -37.86
N ALA A 120 -9.50 -10.72 -38.65
CA ALA A 120 -8.74 -11.57 -39.55
C ALA A 120 -9.37 -11.50 -40.95
N LYS A 121 -8.54 -11.25 -41.97
CA LYS A 121 -8.98 -11.16 -43.37
C LYS A 121 -8.04 -11.90 -44.29
N VAL A 122 -8.60 -12.82 -45.10
CA VAL A 122 -7.83 -13.51 -46.13
C VAL A 122 -7.52 -12.51 -47.25
N THR A 123 -6.21 -12.28 -47.49
CA THR A 123 -5.74 -11.39 -48.56
C THR A 123 -5.26 -12.15 -49.79
N GLU A 124 -4.69 -13.35 -49.60
CA GLU A 124 -4.23 -14.19 -50.70
C GLU A 124 -4.65 -15.64 -50.48
N ALA A 125 -5.00 -16.33 -51.57
CA ALA A 125 -5.22 -17.78 -51.61
C ALA A 125 -4.33 -18.40 -52.69
N ASN A 126 -3.47 -19.34 -52.30
CA ASN A 126 -2.44 -19.93 -53.15
C ASN A 126 -1.58 -18.88 -53.92
N GLY A 127 -1.33 -17.71 -53.28
CA GLY A 127 -0.55 -16.63 -53.84
C GLY A 127 -1.34 -15.72 -54.84
N ILE A 128 -2.63 -15.83 -54.91
CA ILE A 128 -3.53 -14.98 -55.71
C ILE A 128 -4.28 -14.05 -54.77
N ASP A 129 -4.29 -12.76 -55.04
CA ASP A 129 -5.04 -11.75 -54.31
C ASP A 129 -6.57 -12.06 -54.39
N VAL A 130 -7.19 -12.20 -53.23
CA VAL A 130 -8.60 -12.47 -53.05
C VAL A 130 -9.31 -11.44 -52.14
N THR A 131 -8.63 -10.37 -51.78
CA THR A 131 -9.09 -9.32 -50.83
C THR A 131 -10.49 -8.78 -51.16
N ALA A 132 -10.84 -8.74 -52.47
CA ALA A 132 -12.12 -8.19 -52.92
C ALA A 132 -13.31 -9.13 -52.74
N ILE A 133 -13.08 -10.42 -52.49
CA ILE A 133 -14.14 -11.46 -52.42
C ILE A 133 -14.23 -12.14 -51.05
N THR A 134 -13.34 -11.83 -50.14
CA THR A 134 -13.32 -12.37 -48.77
C THR A 134 -13.93 -11.40 -47.75
N SER A 135 -14.60 -11.94 -46.75
CA SER A 135 -15.10 -11.19 -45.60
C SER A 135 -13.95 -10.96 -44.58
N THR A 136 -14.14 -10.00 -43.73
CA THR A 136 -13.34 -9.85 -42.51
C THR A 136 -14.09 -10.54 -41.41
N GLU A 137 -13.44 -11.45 -40.72
CA GLU A 137 -13.93 -12.07 -39.48
C GLU A 137 -13.42 -11.30 -38.30
N GLU A 138 -14.19 -11.26 -37.22
CA GLU A 138 -13.91 -10.46 -36.04
C GLU A 138 -14.25 -11.25 -34.78
N ASP A 139 -13.40 -11.14 -33.78
CA ASP A 139 -13.69 -11.60 -32.42
C ASP A 139 -13.34 -10.50 -31.41
N SER A 140 -14.16 -10.42 -30.36
CA SER A 140 -14.02 -9.37 -29.33
C SER A 140 -13.56 -9.97 -28.03
N VAL A 141 -12.50 -9.43 -27.46
CA VAL A 141 -11.97 -9.82 -26.17
C VAL A 141 -12.22 -8.73 -25.12
N SER A 142 -12.43 -9.16 -23.89
CA SER A 142 -12.65 -8.28 -22.75
C SER A 142 -11.56 -8.46 -21.72
N PHE A 143 -11.07 -7.35 -21.14
CA PHE A 143 -10.06 -7.37 -20.08
C PHE A 143 -10.30 -6.29 -19.04
N GLU A 144 -9.82 -6.52 -17.82
CA GLU A 144 -9.95 -5.59 -16.71
C GLU A 144 -8.63 -4.86 -16.46
N VAL A 145 -8.68 -3.53 -16.37
CA VAL A 145 -7.61 -2.71 -15.79
C VAL A 145 -7.88 -2.61 -14.30
N MET A 146 -6.95 -3.14 -13.50
CA MET A 146 -7.09 -3.20 -12.06
C MET A 146 -7.01 -1.83 -11.40
N LYS A 147 -7.68 -1.70 -10.27
CA LYS A 147 -7.57 -0.51 -9.43
C LYS A 147 -6.18 -0.41 -8.84
N TYR A 148 -5.65 0.79 -8.87
CA TYR A 148 -4.41 1.17 -8.21
C TYR A 148 -4.63 2.43 -7.38
N GLY A 149 -4.06 2.47 -6.18
CA GLY A 149 -4.01 3.64 -5.34
C GLY A 149 -2.86 3.49 -4.34
N SER A 150 -2.06 4.54 -4.20
CA SER A 150 -0.95 4.60 -3.26
C SER A 150 -0.72 6.03 -2.82
N CYS A 151 -0.34 6.23 -1.55
CA CYS A 151 -0.03 7.54 -1.00
C CYS A 151 1.37 7.57 -0.40
N GLU A 152 2.12 8.61 -0.72
CA GLU A 152 3.34 8.97 -0.01
C GLU A 152 3.00 9.89 1.15
N VAL A 153 3.53 9.57 2.34
CA VAL A 153 3.26 10.31 3.57
C VAL A 153 4.51 11.06 3.99
N MET A 154 4.38 12.37 4.18
CA MET A 154 5.42 13.24 4.71
C MET A 154 5.00 13.74 6.09
N VAL A 155 5.70 13.29 7.14
CA VAL A 155 5.48 13.76 8.50
C VAL A 155 6.35 14.99 8.75
N GLY A 156 5.72 16.08 9.20
CA GLY A 156 6.42 17.31 9.57
C GLY A 156 7.37 17.09 10.74
N GLN A 157 8.53 17.71 10.69
CA GLN A 157 9.48 17.66 11.80
C GLN A 157 8.93 18.41 13.01
N GLY A 158 8.50 17.69 14.00
CA GLY A 158 7.98 18.17 15.28
C GLY A 158 8.41 17.27 16.42
N GLY A 159 9.62 16.69 16.33
CA GLY A 159 10.18 15.86 17.37
C GLY A 159 11.15 16.65 18.25
N GLY A 160 11.31 16.18 19.46
CA GLY A 160 12.22 16.76 20.45
C GLY A 160 11.75 16.42 21.85
N ALA A 161 12.54 16.85 22.85
CA ALA A 161 12.13 16.71 24.24
C ALA A 161 10.95 17.64 24.54
N ILE A 162 9.87 17.07 25.07
CA ILE A 162 8.62 17.72 25.46
C ILE A 162 8.42 17.49 26.94
N GLU A 163 7.93 18.50 27.68
CA GLU A 163 7.60 18.32 29.09
C GLU A 163 6.33 17.46 29.24
N ALA A 164 6.31 16.62 30.26
CA ALA A 164 5.13 15.81 30.59
C ALA A 164 3.93 16.73 30.89
N GLY A 165 2.78 16.42 30.29
CA GLY A 165 1.58 17.26 30.35
C GLY A 165 1.41 18.18 29.16
N ASP A 166 2.45 18.43 28.38
CA ASP A 166 2.35 19.17 27.12
C ASP A 166 1.91 18.24 25.98
N PRO A 167 1.03 18.68 25.08
CA PRO A 167 0.62 17.85 23.96
C PRO A 167 1.71 17.77 22.89
N VAL A 168 1.86 16.59 22.31
CA VAL A 168 2.62 16.41 21.06
C VAL A 168 1.71 16.76 19.90
N VAL A 169 2.09 17.74 19.09
CA VAL A 169 1.32 18.15 17.90
C VAL A 169 2.21 18.10 16.67
N PHE A 170 1.74 17.48 15.62
CA PHE A 170 2.42 17.45 14.33
C PHE A 170 1.43 17.39 13.16
N ALA A 171 1.92 17.74 11.97
CA ALA A 171 1.16 17.65 10.74
C ALA A 171 1.75 16.60 9.83
N ALA A 172 0.90 15.91 9.09
CA ALA A 172 1.29 15.04 8.00
C ALA A 172 0.65 15.51 6.70
N SER A 173 1.41 15.45 5.62
CA SER A 173 0.96 15.74 4.26
C SER A 173 0.99 14.44 3.45
N PHE A 174 -0.04 14.23 2.65
CA PHE A 174 -0.23 13.03 1.86
C PHE A 174 -0.29 13.42 0.39
N ILE A 175 0.47 12.73 -0.46
CA ILE A 175 0.44 12.85 -1.91
C ILE A 175 0.10 11.48 -2.44
N CYS A 176 -1.03 11.38 -3.16
CA CYS A 176 -1.56 10.11 -3.64
C CYS A 176 -1.62 10.08 -5.16
N GLU A 177 -1.31 8.92 -5.73
CA GLU A 177 -1.47 8.58 -7.13
C GLU A 177 -2.49 7.45 -7.25
N ALA A 178 -3.40 7.56 -8.21
CA ALA A 178 -4.50 6.61 -8.36
C ALA A 178 -5.00 6.57 -9.80
N ASN A 179 -5.56 5.43 -10.19
CA ASN A 179 -6.32 5.27 -11.43
C ASN A 179 -7.83 5.03 -11.19
N ALA A 180 -8.24 5.00 -9.93
CA ALA A 180 -9.63 4.90 -9.50
C ALA A 180 -9.86 5.71 -8.24
N GLU A 181 -11.10 6.08 -7.96
CA GLU A 181 -11.44 6.68 -6.69
C GLU A 181 -11.31 5.67 -5.56
N PHE A 182 -10.70 6.08 -4.43
CA PHE A 182 -10.62 5.29 -3.22
C PHE A 182 -10.64 6.19 -1.98
N SER A 183 -11.01 5.58 -0.84
CA SER A 183 -10.96 6.21 0.48
C SER A 183 -9.74 5.71 1.21
N ILE A 184 -9.02 6.61 1.87
CA ILE A 184 -7.90 6.22 2.72
C ILE A 184 -7.98 6.96 4.04
N GLY A 185 -7.61 6.29 5.13
CA GLY A 185 -7.48 6.82 6.45
C GLY A 185 -6.09 6.60 7.00
N TYR A 186 -5.75 7.36 8.06
CA TYR A 186 -4.51 7.15 8.79
C TYR A 186 -4.79 7.18 10.28
N SER A 187 -4.26 6.19 10.97
CA SER A 187 -4.33 6.04 12.42
C SER A 187 -2.96 6.22 13.06
N LEU A 188 -2.95 6.77 14.28
CA LEU A 188 -1.75 6.92 15.07
C LEU A 188 -1.41 5.63 15.80
N VAL A 189 -0.13 5.28 15.82
CA VAL A 189 0.43 4.24 16.69
C VAL A 189 1.64 4.79 17.41
N MET A 190 1.68 4.64 18.74
CA MET A 190 2.87 4.91 19.54
C MET A 190 3.70 3.64 19.70
N ILE A 191 4.99 3.75 19.57
CA ILE A 191 5.94 2.67 19.80
C ILE A 191 6.90 3.09 20.89
N ASP A 192 6.92 2.34 21.98
CA ASP A 192 7.88 2.50 23.07
C ASP A 192 9.22 1.90 22.63
N GLU A 193 10.29 2.72 22.65
CA GLU A 193 11.62 2.31 22.22
C GLU A 193 12.25 1.25 23.14
N VAL A 194 11.90 1.29 24.43
CA VAL A 194 12.43 0.35 25.43
C VAL A 194 11.62 -0.96 25.45
N ALA A 195 10.30 -0.84 25.42
CA ALA A 195 9.40 -2.01 25.44
C ALA A 195 9.31 -2.70 24.08
N MET A 196 9.70 -2.04 22.99
CA MET A 196 9.57 -2.52 21.60
C MET A 196 8.13 -3.00 21.33
N SER A 197 7.16 -2.22 21.75
CA SER A 197 5.74 -2.55 21.61
C SER A 197 4.96 -1.37 21.05
N SER A 198 3.94 -1.70 20.25
CA SER A 198 2.99 -0.73 19.68
C SER A 198 1.78 -0.46 20.59
N ILE A 199 1.91 -0.69 21.88
CA ILE A 199 0.85 -0.43 22.86
C ILE A 199 1.00 0.99 23.39
N TRP A 200 -0.09 1.76 23.34
CA TRP A 200 -0.14 3.09 23.92
C TRP A 200 0.31 3.07 25.39
N PRO A 201 1.31 3.88 25.78
CA PRO A 201 1.74 3.96 27.15
C PRO A 201 0.61 4.49 28.05
N SER A 202 0.63 4.10 29.32
CA SER A 202 -0.42 4.52 30.25
C SER A 202 -0.46 6.04 30.43
N GLY A 203 -1.64 6.62 30.23
CA GLY A 203 -1.88 8.06 30.36
C GLY A 203 -1.63 8.87 29.08
N PHE A 204 -1.18 8.24 28.00
CA PHE A 204 -1.15 8.86 26.68
C PHE A 204 -2.47 8.61 25.96
N GLU A 205 -2.99 9.61 25.29
CA GLU A 205 -4.29 9.52 24.60
C GLU A 205 -4.19 10.21 23.22
N ASP A 206 -4.75 9.56 22.21
CA ASP A 206 -4.96 10.18 20.91
C ASP A 206 -6.12 11.18 20.98
N GLN A 207 -5.83 12.44 20.70
CA GLN A 207 -6.79 13.53 20.62
C GLN A 207 -6.93 14.07 19.20
N SER A 208 -6.41 13.37 18.21
CA SER A 208 -6.46 13.77 16.82
C SER A 208 -7.89 13.71 16.29
N ALA A 209 -8.19 14.61 15.34
CA ALA A 209 -9.37 14.43 14.51
C ALA A 209 -9.13 13.23 13.54
N PRO A 210 -10.19 12.51 13.14
CA PRO A 210 -10.05 11.46 12.14
C PRO A 210 -9.37 11.98 10.87
N CYS A 211 -8.33 11.27 10.43
CA CYS A 211 -7.61 11.59 9.20
C CYS A 211 -8.08 10.66 8.10
N GLN A 212 -9.16 11.03 7.43
CA GLN A 212 -9.73 10.28 6.31
C GLN A 212 -10.03 11.22 5.16
N PHE A 213 -9.74 10.81 3.93
CA PHE A 213 -10.04 11.59 2.74
C PHE A 213 -10.26 10.70 1.51
N GLN A 214 -10.97 11.27 0.54
CA GLN A 214 -11.23 10.63 -0.75
C GLN A 214 -10.14 11.04 -1.73
N VAL A 215 -9.52 10.06 -2.38
CA VAL A 215 -8.57 10.25 -3.48
C VAL A 215 -9.31 10.06 -4.79
N GLN A 216 -9.15 11.01 -5.70
CA GLN A 216 -9.77 10.95 -7.02
C GLN A 216 -8.98 10.02 -7.95
N ALA A 217 -9.61 9.56 -9.03
CA ALA A 217 -8.97 8.73 -10.05
C ALA A 217 -7.75 9.38 -10.77
N THR A 218 -7.53 10.67 -10.57
CA THR A 218 -6.35 11.39 -11.08
C THR A 218 -5.30 11.62 -10.00
N GLY A 219 -5.44 10.96 -8.86
CA GLY A 219 -4.63 11.21 -7.68
C GLY A 219 -5.14 12.40 -6.87
N GLY A 220 -4.35 12.83 -5.92
CA GLY A 220 -4.71 13.93 -5.02
C GLY A 220 -3.84 13.93 -3.78
N GLY A 221 -4.35 14.53 -2.71
CA GLY A 221 -3.66 14.53 -1.44
C GLY A 221 -4.47 15.25 -0.36
N GLY A 222 -3.94 15.21 0.85
CA GLY A 222 -4.55 15.81 2.02
C GLY A 222 -3.52 16.22 3.06
N ASN A 223 -3.99 16.91 4.07
CA ASN A 223 -3.19 17.26 5.24
C ASN A 223 -3.99 16.91 6.47
N CYS A 224 -3.35 16.26 7.44
CA CYS A 224 -3.93 15.99 8.74
C CYS A 224 -3.08 16.59 9.85
N GLN A 225 -3.74 16.98 10.92
CA GLN A 225 -3.08 17.39 12.15
C GLN A 225 -3.38 16.36 13.22
N PHE A 226 -2.32 15.90 13.86
CA PHE A 226 -2.37 14.90 14.91
C PHE A 226 -1.98 15.53 16.24
N GLN A 227 -2.65 15.08 17.31
CA GLN A 227 -2.40 15.56 18.67
C GLN A 227 -2.46 14.41 19.66
N ILE A 228 -1.39 14.26 20.43
CA ILE A 228 -1.28 13.25 21.50
C ILE A 228 -1.24 13.98 22.83
N ALA A 229 -2.16 13.68 23.72
CA ALA A 229 -2.07 14.14 25.10
C ALA A 229 -1.04 13.29 25.86
N THR A 230 -0.16 13.96 26.63
CA THR A 230 0.82 13.28 27.47
C THR A 230 0.44 13.37 28.95
N PRO A 231 0.77 12.36 29.77
CA PRO A 231 0.47 12.40 31.21
C PRO A 231 1.35 13.43 31.93
N SER A 232 0.75 14.28 32.76
CA SER A 232 1.49 15.27 33.56
C SER A 232 2.25 14.68 34.76
N ASN A 233 1.96 13.42 35.11
CA ASN A 233 2.53 12.73 36.27
C ASN A 233 3.57 11.67 35.90
N LEU A 234 4.25 11.84 34.77
CA LEU A 234 5.30 10.93 34.32
C LEU A 234 6.46 10.92 35.33
N ALA A 235 6.76 9.75 35.90
CA ALA A 235 7.81 9.62 36.92
C ALA A 235 9.24 9.52 36.31
N ASN A 236 9.32 8.95 35.10
CA ASN A 236 10.55 8.80 34.35
C ASN A 236 10.32 9.32 32.92
N SER A 237 11.40 9.73 32.24
CA SER A 237 11.30 10.07 30.82
C SER A 237 10.80 8.87 30.00
N TRP A 238 10.03 9.19 28.98
CA TRP A 238 9.59 8.23 27.98
C TRP A 238 10.24 8.59 26.65
N SER A 239 10.75 7.59 25.94
CA SER A 239 11.34 7.73 24.59
C SER A 239 10.69 6.76 23.64
N GLY A 240 10.33 7.26 22.47
CA GLY A 240 9.67 6.44 21.46
C GLY A 240 9.42 7.18 20.16
N CYS A 241 8.63 6.57 19.31
CA CYS A 241 8.19 7.20 18.07
C CYS A 241 6.68 7.09 17.87
N VAL A 242 6.17 8.04 17.12
CA VAL A 242 4.79 8.05 16.63
C VAL A 242 4.83 7.66 15.16
N VAL A 243 4.06 6.67 14.78
CA VAL A 243 3.97 6.14 13.42
C VAL A 243 2.56 6.30 12.92
N LEU A 244 2.42 6.70 11.65
CA LEU A 244 1.15 6.69 10.94
C LEU A 244 1.04 5.37 10.18
N ILE A 245 -0.06 4.67 10.42
CA ILE A 245 -0.42 3.47 9.67
C ILE A 245 -1.63 3.80 8.80
N ASP A 246 -1.60 3.33 7.57
CA ASP A 246 -2.71 3.45 6.65
C ASP A 246 -3.85 2.51 7.03
N ASP A 247 -5.05 3.03 6.87
CA ASP A 247 -6.31 2.30 6.95
C ASP A 247 -7.02 2.62 5.64
N ASP A 248 -7.34 1.63 4.83
CA ASP A 248 -8.02 1.82 3.55
C ASP A 248 -9.43 2.42 3.70
N GLY A 249 -9.87 2.55 4.94
CA GLY A 249 -11.10 3.26 5.30
C GLY A 249 -12.39 2.53 4.97
N ASP A 250 -12.30 1.31 4.48
CA ASP A 250 -13.48 0.47 4.20
C ASP A 250 -13.90 -0.36 5.42
N GLY A 251 -13.08 -0.38 6.47
CA GLY A 251 -13.38 -1.03 7.74
C GLY A 251 -13.20 -2.55 7.72
N ASP A 252 -12.58 -3.09 6.71
CA ASP A 252 -12.33 -4.54 6.60
C ASP A 252 -11.11 -5.02 7.40
N GLY A 253 -10.32 -4.10 7.93
CA GLY A 253 -9.18 -4.38 8.81
C GLY A 253 -7.89 -4.78 8.07
N PHE A 254 -7.81 -4.55 6.77
CA PHE A 254 -6.62 -4.84 5.98
C PHE A 254 -5.57 -3.72 5.95
N GLY A 255 -5.73 -2.69 6.76
CA GLY A 255 -4.70 -1.64 6.94
C GLY A 255 -3.35 -2.20 7.39
N SER A 256 -2.32 -1.39 7.28
CA SER A 256 -0.95 -1.77 7.68
C SER A 256 -0.88 -2.23 9.13
N SER A 257 -0.24 -3.34 9.39
CA SER A 257 0.00 -3.79 10.76
C SER A 257 0.95 -2.84 11.49
N PRO A 258 0.69 -2.50 12.77
CA PRO A 258 1.59 -1.67 13.55
C PRO A 258 3.01 -2.26 13.58
N PRO A 259 4.07 -1.47 13.32
CA PRO A 259 5.43 -1.94 13.46
C PRO A 259 5.77 -2.22 14.92
N SER A 260 6.70 -3.13 15.17
CA SER A 260 7.13 -3.49 16.52
C SER A 260 8.28 -2.62 17.06
N SER A 261 8.86 -1.74 16.24
CA SER A 261 10.00 -0.89 16.61
C SER A 261 10.00 0.42 15.84
N CYS A 262 10.67 1.44 16.36
CA CYS A 262 10.86 2.74 15.70
C CYS A 262 11.72 2.66 14.43
N ASN A 263 12.50 1.61 14.26
CA ASN A 263 13.33 1.41 13.08
C ASN A 263 12.51 0.72 11.98
N THR A 264 11.64 1.47 11.33
CA THR A 264 10.70 0.99 10.31
C THR A 264 10.78 1.83 9.06
N ASN A 265 10.23 1.33 7.97
CA ASN A 265 10.05 2.08 6.72
C ASN A 265 8.80 2.98 6.73
N TYR A 266 8.06 2.97 7.83
CA TYR A 266 6.86 3.80 7.98
C TYR A 266 7.26 5.24 8.32
N PRO A 267 6.48 6.24 7.89
CA PRO A 267 6.65 7.62 8.32
C PRO A 267 6.56 7.68 9.84
N SER A 268 7.58 8.20 10.49
CA SER A 268 7.65 8.24 11.95
C SER A 268 8.20 9.57 12.45
N LEU A 269 7.79 9.94 13.68
CA LEU A 269 8.24 11.08 14.41
C LEU A 269 8.88 10.61 15.72
N GLY A 270 10.17 10.93 15.96
CA GLY A 270 10.83 10.65 17.22
C GLY A 270 10.38 11.65 18.29
N VAL A 271 9.99 11.14 19.45
CA VAL A 271 9.49 11.95 20.57
C VAL A 271 10.09 11.49 21.89
N ASP A 272 10.61 12.46 22.66
CA ASP A 272 11.08 12.27 24.04
C ASP A 272 10.18 13.07 24.97
N ILE A 273 9.57 12.44 25.98
CA ILE A 273 8.77 13.10 27.00
C ILE A 273 9.55 13.10 28.31
N GLU A 274 9.90 14.30 28.79
CA GLU A 274 10.60 14.47 30.04
C GLU A 274 9.63 14.69 31.21
N PRO A 275 9.93 14.18 32.42
CA PRO A 275 9.16 14.50 33.61
C PRO A 275 9.03 16.00 33.80
N GLN A 276 7.83 16.47 34.13
CA GLN A 276 7.62 17.89 34.42
C GLN A 276 8.56 18.31 35.55
N GLY A 277 9.43 19.27 35.28
CA GLY A 277 10.31 19.84 36.27
C GLY A 277 9.49 20.41 37.43
N LEU A 278 10.05 20.41 38.65
CA LEU A 278 9.44 21.11 39.77
C LEU A 278 9.30 22.58 39.39
N SER A 279 8.10 22.97 38.95
CA SER A 279 7.83 24.37 38.70
C SER A 279 7.97 25.09 40.03
N LEU A 280 8.71 26.22 40.07
CA LEU A 280 8.80 27.05 41.25
C LEU A 280 7.43 27.50 41.77
N VAL A 281 6.38 27.42 40.95
CA VAL A 281 4.99 27.66 41.28
C VAL A 281 4.44 26.60 42.25
N SER A 282 4.91 25.35 42.22
CA SER A 282 4.48 24.29 43.16
C SER A 282 5.04 24.49 44.60
N ILE A 283 5.96 25.42 44.78
CA ILE A 283 6.47 25.79 46.10
C ILE A 283 5.75 27.02 46.68
N GLY A 284 4.61 27.41 46.07
CA GLY A 284 3.81 28.55 46.55
C GLY A 284 4.39 29.92 46.22
N LEU A 285 5.24 30.00 45.21
CA LEU A 285 5.80 31.25 44.70
C LEU A 285 4.85 31.79 43.63
N ASP A 286 4.01 32.75 44.00
CA ASP A 286 3.20 33.48 43.02
C ASP A 286 4.12 34.11 41.95
N SER A 287 3.82 33.87 40.70
CA SER A 287 4.57 34.30 39.52
C SER A 287 4.78 35.81 39.38
N ASN A 288 4.22 36.62 40.31
CA ASN A 288 4.33 38.08 40.34
C ASN A 288 5.23 38.63 41.43
N SER A 289 5.79 37.78 42.32
CA SER A 289 6.74 38.24 43.32
C SER A 289 8.18 38.13 42.79
N SER A 290 8.90 39.22 42.72
CA SER A 290 10.30 39.16 42.35
C SER A 290 11.09 38.34 43.39
N VAL A 291 12.00 37.49 42.93
CA VAL A 291 12.84 36.63 43.79
C VAL A 291 13.51 37.44 44.92
N SER A 292 13.72 38.75 44.72
CA SER A 292 14.23 39.68 45.72
C SER A 292 13.28 39.97 46.86
N GLU A 293 11.96 39.99 46.64
CA GLU A 293 10.95 40.23 47.69
C GLU A 293 10.77 39.01 48.60
N LEU A 294 10.83 37.80 48.01
CA LEU A 294 10.75 36.53 48.75
C LEU A 294 11.94 36.26 49.63
N LEU A 295 13.14 36.69 49.21
CA LEU A 295 14.36 36.62 49.97
C LEU A 295 14.36 37.58 51.16
N MET A 296 13.60 38.70 51.07
CA MET A 296 13.51 39.68 52.17
C MET A 296 12.47 39.30 53.23
N ASP A 297 11.39 38.64 52.85
CA ASP A 297 10.31 38.27 53.80
C ASP A 297 10.61 37.01 54.60
N ASN A 298 11.49 36.13 54.15
CA ASN A 298 11.86 34.88 54.81
C ASN A 298 13.35 34.86 55.27
N LYS A 299 13.82 35.96 55.85
CA LYS A 299 15.20 36.12 56.34
C LYS A 299 15.67 34.99 57.26
N GLU A 300 14.78 34.43 58.06
CA GLU A 300 15.10 33.37 59.00
C GLU A 300 15.28 32.01 58.31
N LEU A 301 14.57 31.73 57.24
CA LEU A 301 14.68 30.49 56.47
C LEU A 301 15.88 30.46 55.52
N VAL A 302 16.21 31.61 54.92
CA VAL A 302 17.37 31.75 54.01
C VAL A 302 18.66 31.74 54.85
N GLY A 303 18.66 32.39 56.02
CA GLY A 303 19.79 32.36 56.94
C GLY A 303 20.12 30.96 57.47
N GLY A 304 19.09 30.14 57.75
CA GLY A 304 19.23 28.75 58.15
C GLY A 304 19.73 27.82 57.03
N GLY A 305 19.21 28.02 55.82
CA GLY A 305 19.56 27.21 54.66
C GLY A 305 21.00 27.46 54.18
N VAL A 306 21.39 28.71 54.04
CA VAL A 306 22.73 29.08 53.59
C VAL A 306 23.76 28.75 54.69
N GLY A 307 23.42 29.03 55.97
CA GLY A 307 24.27 28.66 57.11
C GLY A 307 24.49 27.14 57.20
N GLY A 308 23.45 26.35 57.02
CA GLY A 308 23.53 24.89 57.00
C GLY A 308 24.40 24.35 55.86
N LEU A 309 24.28 24.93 54.68
CA LEU A 309 25.06 24.52 53.49
C LEU A 309 26.56 24.89 53.65
N VAL A 310 26.86 26.04 54.21
CA VAL A 310 28.24 26.46 54.51
C VAL A 310 28.86 25.58 55.61
N LEU A 311 28.09 25.21 56.65
CA LEU A 311 28.59 24.30 57.70
C LEU A 311 28.80 22.88 57.11
N LEU A 312 27.95 22.38 56.23
CA LEU A 312 28.09 21.08 55.59
C LEU A 312 29.32 21.05 54.66
N LEU A 313 29.54 22.09 53.86
CA LEU A 313 30.73 22.22 53.01
C LEU A 313 32.02 22.36 53.84
N SER A 314 31.98 23.10 54.93
CA SER A 314 33.16 23.23 55.84
C SER A 314 33.47 21.91 56.57
N LEU A 315 32.41 21.11 56.92
CA LEU A 315 32.57 19.78 57.51
C LEU A 315 33.19 18.80 56.51
N ILE A 316 32.73 18.83 55.26
CA ILE A 316 33.27 17.99 54.18
C ILE A 316 34.73 18.34 53.90
N LEU A 317 35.09 19.64 53.90
CA LEU A 317 36.45 20.08 53.70
C LEU A 317 37.36 19.67 54.87
N LEU A 318 36.90 19.75 56.16
CA LEU A 318 37.61 19.28 57.28
C LEU A 318 37.81 17.76 57.29
N LEU A 319 36.82 16.99 56.94
CA LEU A 319 36.94 15.56 56.84
C LEU A 319 37.89 15.13 55.69
N ARG A 320 37.88 15.86 54.60
CA ARG A 320 38.79 15.63 53.44
C ARG A 320 40.25 16.03 53.77
N ARG A 321 40.44 17.02 54.66
CA ARG A 321 41.77 17.43 55.12
C ARG A 321 42.30 16.42 56.11
N ARG A 322 41.45 15.79 56.91
CA ARG A 322 41.85 14.80 57.91
C ARG A 322 42.18 13.44 57.26
N SER A 323 41.56 13.08 56.16
CA SER A 323 41.88 11.84 55.43
C SER A 323 43.23 11.93 54.71
N ARG A 324 43.66 13.13 54.30
CA ARG A 324 44.97 13.31 53.65
C ARG A 324 46.18 13.27 54.65
N SER A 325 45.97 13.42 55.95
CA SER A 325 47.05 13.29 56.94
C SER A 325 47.25 11.84 57.38
N TYR A 326 46.44 10.90 56.98
CA TYR A 326 46.64 9.48 57.30
C TYR A 326 47.39 8.70 56.22
N ASP A 327 47.57 9.27 55.03
CA ASP A 327 48.21 8.57 53.90
C ASP A 327 49.74 8.86 53.84
N GLU A 328 50.29 9.76 54.72
CA GLU A 328 51.73 10.09 54.72
C GLU A 328 52.55 9.29 55.77
N GLU A 329 51.92 8.37 56.55
CA GLU A 329 52.62 7.67 57.65
C GLU A 329 52.98 6.19 57.36
N TRP A 330 52.87 5.74 56.10
CA TRP A 330 53.14 4.35 55.73
C TRP A 330 54.14 4.14 54.58
N GLU A 331 55.02 5.13 54.37
CA GLU A 331 56.11 4.99 53.38
C GLU A 331 57.51 5.22 53.98
N GLU A 332 57.80 4.66 55.19
CA GLU A 332 59.18 4.42 55.67
C GLU A 332 59.14 3.13 56.52
N ASP A 333 59.42 1.98 55.88
CA ASP A 333 60.31 0.90 56.36
C ASP A 333 60.50 -0.17 55.25
#